data_c624da917b77c1a98c627e88075e4943
#
_entry.id   c624da917b77c1a98c627e88075e4943
#
_cell.length_a   1.000
_cell.length_b   1.000
_cell.length_c   1.000
_cell.angle_alpha   90.00
_cell.angle_beta   90.00
_cell.angle_gamma   90.00
#
_symmetry.space_group_name_H-M   'P 1'
#
loop_
_entity.id
_entity.type
_entity.pdbx_description
1 polymer ?
#
loop_
_entity_poly.entity_id
_entity_poly.type
_entity_poly.pdbx_seq_one_letter_code
_entity_poly.pdbx_strand_id
1 'polypeptide(L)'
;KFNLVRLYKKGELIEEKKVPSSDNIFLYYFLWYFYQIYFLIKYFSRKEPFFFMGGHPICFFGLSFQKLLRNAKYVYWIGDYFSGNGFIIKAFERLKKHYHDRVKYSFYLSDRINAIFNNGKIINTTNRKTVMWGVDPIKTEKHLLENEFNMLFVGLIKDSQGLETIFNFLKFHKQYKIKIVGICDAKLYKKYIKIIQKLNIGNQVYFPNKFFSDKELLKISKNCHVGMALYNMDRSNPTYYTDPGKVKAYTELHLPVVISNTSAIVPFVKKFCCGEVISNIKEELGPTLIEIKNNYEKYQNGLRKFNDHFYYEKYYGERFSFLS
;
A
#
# COMPACT_ATOMS: atom_id res chain seq x y z
N LYS A 1 -17.07 9.85 16.11
CA LYS A 1 -16.10 9.72 15.01
C LYS A 1 -16.58 10.46 13.78
N PHE A 2 -15.67 10.83 12.90
CA PHE A 2 -15.99 11.51 11.65
C PHE A 2 -15.02 11.05 10.53
N ASN A 3 -15.49 11.15 9.30
CA ASN A 3 -14.69 11.06 8.09
C ASN A 3 -14.45 12.46 7.53
N LEU A 4 -13.34 12.64 6.84
CA LEU A 4 -13.06 13.87 6.09
C LEU A 4 -13.45 13.67 4.63
N VAL A 5 -14.23 14.61 4.11
CA VAL A 5 -14.53 14.72 2.68
C VAL A 5 -13.85 15.97 2.17
N ARG A 6 -13.01 15.83 1.15
CA ARG A 6 -12.23 16.92 0.58
C ARG A 6 -12.58 17.10 -0.89
N LEU A 7 -12.84 18.31 -1.28
CA LEU A 7 -13.04 18.71 -2.68
C LEU A 7 -11.81 19.46 -3.17
N TYR A 8 -11.24 18.97 -4.26
CA TYR A 8 -10.12 19.63 -4.94
C TYR A 8 -10.55 20.11 -6.32
N LYS A 9 -10.01 21.24 -6.76
CA LYS A 9 -10.12 21.74 -8.14
C LYS A 9 -8.74 22.16 -8.63
N LYS A 10 -8.28 21.58 -9.74
CA LYS A 10 -6.94 21.81 -10.30
C LYS A 10 -5.80 21.62 -9.27
N GLY A 11 -5.95 20.63 -8.37
CA GLY A 11 -4.98 20.34 -7.32
C GLY A 11 -5.11 21.16 -6.02
N GLU A 12 -5.91 22.21 -6.01
CA GLU A 12 -6.14 23.04 -4.83
C GLU A 12 -7.34 22.54 -4.01
N LEU A 13 -7.16 22.51 -2.67
CA LEU A 13 -8.25 22.15 -1.74
C LEU A 13 -9.25 23.31 -1.66
N ILE A 14 -10.49 23.05 -2.11
CA ILE A 14 -11.55 24.06 -2.11
C ILE A 14 -12.46 23.93 -0.89
N GLU A 15 -12.78 22.71 -0.50
CA GLU A 15 -13.70 22.45 0.60
C GLU A 15 -13.24 21.22 1.37
N GLU A 16 -13.26 21.32 2.71
CA GLU A 16 -13.10 20.18 3.61
C GLU A 16 -14.31 20.11 4.53
N LYS A 17 -14.94 18.94 4.59
CA LYS A 17 -16.08 18.67 5.47
C LYS A 17 -15.83 17.47 6.36
N LYS A 18 -16.13 17.62 7.66
CA LYS A 18 -16.28 16.51 8.60
C LYS A 18 -17.68 15.95 8.50
N VAL A 19 -17.79 14.67 8.21
CA VAL A 19 -19.08 13.95 8.16
C VAL A 19 -19.11 12.87 9.23
N PRO A 20 -20.25 12.64 9.91
CA PRO A 20 -20.37 11.60 10.92
C PRO A 20 -19.91 10.23 10.42
N SER A 21 -19.29 9.47 11.32
CA SER A 21 -18.81 8.11 11.09
C SER A 21 -19.14 7.22 12.29
N SER A 22 -19.04 5.90 12.15
CA SER A 22 -19.36 4.93 13.20
C SER A 22 -18.32 3.83 13.29
N ASP A 23 -18.17 3.23 14.50
CA ASP A 23 -17.40 2.00 14.71
C ASP A 23 -18.19 0.76 14.33
N ASN A 24 -19.52 0.87 14.32
CA ASN A 24 -20.38 -0.19 13.82
C ASN A 24 -20.25 -0.24 12.30
N ILE A 25 -19.79 -1.36 11.77
CA ILE A 25 -19.45 -1.51 10.34
C ILE A 25 -20.67 -1.31 9.42
N PHE A 26 -21.85 -1.75 9.85
CA PHE A 26 -23.07 -1.57 9.05
C PHE A 26 -23.50 -0.10 9.00
N LEU A 27 -23.48 0.58 10.15
CA LEU A 27 -23.80 2.00 10.23
C LEU A 27 -22.74 2.85 9.49
N TYR A 28 -21.45 2.46 9.56
CA TYR A 28 -20.38 3.09 8.79
C TYR A 28 -20.67 3.06 7.29
N TYR A 29 -20.96 1.89 6.71
CA TYR A 29 -21.25 1.74 5.29
C TYR A 29 -22.57 2.41 4.88
N PHE A 30 -23.58 2.38 5.72
CA PHE A 30 -24.85 3.07 5.52
C PHE A 30 -24.65 4.58 5.41
N LEU A 31 -23.98 5.20 6.39
CA LEU A 31 -23.65 6.62 6.38
C LEU A 31 -22.79 6.99 5.16
N TRP A 32 -21.78 6.19 4.86
CA TRP A 32 -20.90 6.43 3.72
C TRP A 32 -21.68 6.42 2.39
N TYR A 33 -22.57 5.48 2.21
CA TYR A 33 -23.44 5.42 1.04
C TYR A 33 -24.29 6.69 0.87
N PHE A 34 -24.94 7.17 1.93
CA PHE A 34 -25.75 8.38 1.90
C PHE A 34 -24.91 9.63 1.63
N TYR A 35 -23.74 9.75 2.26
CA TYR A 35 -22.85 10.87 1.98
C TYR A 35 -22.33 10.87 0.55
N GLN A 36 -22.03 9.73 -0.04
CA GLN A 36 -21.66 9.66 -1.47
C GLN A 36 -22.78 10.18 -2.36
N ILE A 37 -24.02 9.76 -2.14
CA ILE A 37 -25.17 10.26 -2.91
C ILE A 37 -25.33 11.76 -2.73
N TYR A 38 -25.29 12.26 -1.49
CA TYR A 38 -25.39 13.68 -1.18
C TYR A 38 -24.32 14.50 -1.91
N PHE A 39 -23.06 14.09 -1.86
CA PHE A 39 -21.97 14.81 -2.52
C PHE A 39 -22.05 14.70 -4.04
N LEU A 40 -22.45 13.55 -4.58
CA LEU A 40 -22.74 13.42 -6.01
C LEU A 40 -23.81 14.41 -6.46
N ILE A 41 -24.93 14.50 -5.76
CA ILE A 41 -26.00 15.43 -6.08
C ILE A 41 -25.53 16.89 -5.95
N LYS A 42 -24.80 17.20 -4.87
CA LYS A 42 -24.34 18.58 -4.58
C LYS A 42 -23.35 19.10 -5.61
N TYR A 43 -22.37 18.28 -6.02
CA TYR A 43 -21.29 18.72 -6.91
C TYR A 43 -21.47 18.27 -8.36
N PHE A 44 -22.50 17.49 -8.63
CA PHE A 44 -22.78 17.00 -9.95
C PHE A 44 -23.24 18.12 -10.88
N SER A 45 -22.48 18.35 -11.96
CA SER A 45 -22.92 19.16 -13.09
C SER A 45 -23.53 18.26 -14.16
N ARG A 46 -24.78 18.51 -14.51
CA ARG A 46 -25.45 17.81 -15.64
C ARG A 46 -24.90 18.24 -17.00
N LYS A 47 -24.12 19.32 -17.05
CA LYS A 47 -23.63 19.94 -18.30
C LYS A 47 -22.27 19.41 -18.73
N GLU A 48 -21.44 18.97 -17.79
CA GLU A 48 -20.08 18.52 -18.07
C GLU A 48 -19.91 17.02 -17.82
N PRO A 49 -19.20 16.29 -18.70
CA PRO A 49 -18.85 14.90 -18.44
C PRO A 49 -17.91 14.82 -17.23
N PHE A 50 -18.09 13.83 -16.39
CA PHE A 50 -17.21 13.60 -15.24
C PHE A 50 -16.89 12.13 -15.08
N PHE A 51 -15.77 11.85 -14.40
CA PHE A 51 -15.36 10.51 -14.03
C PHE A 51 -15.69 10.25 -12.57
N PHE A 52 -16.37 9.15 -12.33
CA PHE A 52 -16.58 8.62 -10.99
C PHE A 52 -15.65 7.45 -10.79
N MET A 53 -14.58 7.65 -10.01
CA MET A 53 -13.62 6.61 -9.70
C MET A 53 -13.86 6.08 -8.28
N GLY A 54 -14.00 4.77 -8.12
CA GLY A 54 -14.18 4.12 -6.84
C GLY A 54 -13.40 2.82 -6.75
N GLY A 55 -12.88 2.53 -5.55
CA GLY A 55 -12.17 1.28 -5.25
C GLY A 55 -13.02 0.26 -4.47
N HIS A 56 -14.15 0.69 -3.93
CA HIS A 56 -15.02 -0.16 -3.11
C HIS A 56 -16.37 -0.41 -3.79
N PRO A 57 -16.93 -1.65 -3.75
CA PRO A 57 -18.18 -1.98 -4.44
C PRO A 57 -19.37 -1.09 -4.04
N ILE A 58 -19.41 -0.63 -2.79
CA ILE A 58 -20.46 0.30 -2.33
C ILE A 58 -20.49 1.61 -3.15
N CYS A 59 -19.35 2.06 -3.67
CA CYS A 59 -19.28 3.24 -4.54
C CYS A 59 -20.14 3.08 -5.80
N PHE A 60 -20.43 1.85 -6.21
CA PHE A 60 -21.16 1.54 -7.44
C PHE A 60 -22.65 1.21 -7.22
N PHE A 61 -23.15 1.25 -6.00
CA PHE A 61 -24.60 1.24 -5.77
C PHE A 61 -25.28 2.39 -6.56
N GLY A 62 -24.57 3.49 -6.75
CA GLY A 62 -24.98 4.57 -7.65
C GLY A 62 -25.09 4.19 -9.13
N LEU A 63 -24.54 3.06 -9.58
CA LEU A 63 -24.78 2.52 -10.93
C LEU A 63 -26.27 2.23 -11.19
N SER A 64 -27.04 1.96 -10.14
CA SER A 64 -28.50 1.83 -10.21
C SER A 64 -29.18 3.16 -10.61
N PHE A 65 -28.49 4.28 -10.41
CA PHE A 65 -28.92 5.63 -10.80
C PHE A 65 -28.28 6.11 -12.10
N GLN A 66 -27.64 5.24 -12.90
CA GLN A 66 -26.99 5.61 -14.17
C GLN A 66 -27.89 6.40 -15.12
N LYS A 67 -29.19 6.13 -15.12
CA LYS A 67 -30.15 6.88 -15.92
C LYS A 67 -30.24 8.37 -15.56
N LEU A 68 -29.94 8.70 -14.29
CA LEU A 68 -29.90 10.08 -13.78
C LEU A 68 -28.54 10.76 -14.04
N LEU A 69 -27.48 9.96 -14.14
CA LEU A 69 -26.09 10.41 -14.27
C LEU A 69 -25.53 10.09 -15.68
N ARG A 70 -26.28 10.45 -16.72
CA ARG A 70 -25.99 10.10 -18.14
C ARG A 70 -24.58 10.49 -18.61
N ASN A 71 -24.01 11.53 -18.05
CA ASN A 71 -22.67 12.03 -18.40
C ASN A 71 -21.54 11.48 -17.52
N ALA A 72 -21.84 10.60 -16.58
CA ALA A 72 -20.83 9.98 -15.72
C ALA A 72 -20.16 8.79 -16.41
N LYS A 73 -18.83 8.78 -16.44
CA LYS A 73 -18.03 7.61 -16.80
C LYS A 73 -17.52 6.95 -15.50
N TYR A 74 -17.86 5.69 -15.30
CA TYR A 74 -17.49 4.95 -14.10
C TYR A 74 -16.16 4.23 -14.32
N VAL A 75 -15.24 4.44 -13.39
CA VAL A 75 -13.92 3.80 -13.34
C VAL A 75 -13.83 2.98 -12.06
N TYR A 76 -13.67 1.67 -12.19
CA TYR A 76 -13.49 0.78 -11.05
C TYR A 76 -12.02 0.45 -10.87
N TRP A 77 -11.40 0.96 -9.79
CA TRP A 77 -10.02 0.65 -9.44
C TRP A 77 -9.99 -0.38 -8.32
N ILE A 78 -9.71 -1.63 -8.66
CA ILE A 78 -9.75 -2.77 -7.75
C ILE A 78 -8.40 -2.89 -7.05
N GLY A 79 -8.37 -2.46 -5.77
CA GLY A 79 -7.14 -2.40 -4.95
C GLY A 79 -6.80 -3.70 -4.24
N ASP A 80 -7.83 -4.45 -3.79
CA ASP A 80 -7.65 -5.63 -2.95
C ASP A 80 -8.47 -6.82 -3.45
N TYR A 81 -7.98 -8.02 -3.16
CA TYR A 81 -8.70 -9.28 -3.31
C TYR A 81 -8.53 -10.13 -2.05
N PHE A 82 -9.63 -10.70 -1.57
CA PHE A 82 -9.67 -11.53 -0.38
C PHE A 82 -10.03 -12.97 -0.74
N SER A 83 -9.07 -13.88 -0.62
CA SER A 83 -9.22 -15.30 -0.98
C SER A 83 -9.88 -16.16 0.11
N GLY A 84 -10.41 -15.54 1.18
CA GLY A 84 -11.00 -16.26 2.31
C GLY A 84 -12.27 -17.04 1.97
N ASN A 85 -12.53 -18.12 2.72
CA ASN A 85 -13.68 -19.02 2.52
C ASN A 85 -14.96 -18.57 3.25
N GLY A 86 -14.92 -17.49 4.05
CA GLY A 86 -16.08 -16.98 4.78
C GLY A 86 -17.20 -16.51 3.84
N PHE A 87 -18.46 -16.72 4.25
CA PHE A 87 -19.64 -16.32 3.50
C PHE A 87 -19.63 -14.82 3.14
N ILE A 88 -19.28 -13.96 4.09
CA ILE A 88 -19.21 -12.49 3.90
C ILE A 88 -18.15 -12.14 2.86
N ILE A 89 -16.96 -12.76 2.91
CA ILE A 89 -15.88 -12.53 1.97
C ILE A 89 -16.32 -12.94 0.56
N LYS A 90 -16.91 -14.12 0.42
CA LYS A 90 -17.42 -14.61 -0.86
C LYS A 90 -18.51 -13.70 -1.44
N ALA A 91 -19.44 -13.24 -0.60
CA ALA A 91 -20.48 -12.30 -1.03
C ALA A 91 -19.89 -10.98 -1.49
N PHE A 92 -18.90 -10.46 -0.76
CA PHE A 92 -18.20 -9.22 -1.11
C PHE A 92 -17.43 -9.34 -2.43
N GLU A 93 -16.67 -10.43 -2.63
CA GLU A 93 -15.94 -10.64 -3.89
C GLU A 93 -16.88 -10.90 -5.08
N ARG A 94 -18.04 -11.56 -4.87
CA ARG A 94 -19.09 -11.66 -5.89
C ARG A 94 -19.66 -10.30 -6.27
N LEU A 95 -19.89 -9.42 -5.29
CA LEU A 95 -20.36 -8.06 -5.53
C LEU A 95 -19.33 -7.26 -6.33
N LYS A 96 -18.05 -7.37 -6.00
CA LYS A 96 -16.95 -6.76 -6.79
C LYS A 96 -16.96 -7.23 -8.23
N LYS A 97 -17.08 -8.54 -8.45
CA LYS A 97 -17.14 -9.12 -9.80
C LYS A 97 -18.39 -8.65 -10.57
N HIS A 98 -19.53 -8.58 -9.91
CA HIS A 98 -20.77 -8.08 -10.51
C HIS A 98 -20.64 -6.64 -11.03
N TYR A 99 -19.99 -5.74 -10.27
CA TYR A 99 -19.75 -4.37 -10.73
C TYR A 99 -18.66 -4.29 -11.80
N HIS A 100 -17.58 -5.07 -11.63
CA HIS A 100 -16.53 -5.17 -12.62
C HIS A 100 -17.07 -5.50 -14.01
N ASP A 101 -18.03 -6.43 -14.10
CA ASP A 101 -18.59 -6.88 -15.38
C ASP A 101 -19.52 -5.84 -16.02
N ARG A 102 -19.98 -4.84 -15.26
CA ARG A 102 -20.91 -3.78 -15.71
C ARG A 102 -20.25 -2.46 -16.02
N VAL A 103 -19.07 -2.17 -15.48
CA VAL A 103 -18.36 -0.92 -15.75
C VAL A 103 -17.54 -1.02 -17.03
N LYS A 104 -17.46 0.08 -17.76
CA LYS A 104 -16.64 0.16 -18.97
C LYS A 104 -15.15 0.15 -18.65
N TYR A 105 -14.74 0.86 -17.60
CA TYR A 105 -13.34 1.03 -17.22
C TYR A 105 -13.04 0.31 -15.91
N SER A 106 -12.12 -0.66 -15.93
CA SER A 106 -11.66 -1.37 -14.74
C SER A 106 -10.15 -1.37 -14.68
N PHE A 107 -9.60 -0.88 -13.57
CA PHE A 107 -8.18 -0.89 -13.30
C PHE A 107 -7.88 -1.79 -12.11
N TYR A 108 -6.75 -2.46 -12.16
CA TYR A 108 -6.35 -3.46 -11.17
C TYR A 108 -5.04 -3.03 -10.55
N LEU A 109 -4.94 -3.09 -9.23
CA LEU A 109 -3.72 -2.71 -8.54
C LEU A 109 -2.55 -3.67 -8.80
N SER A 110 -2.83 -4.86 -9.36
CA SER A 110 -1.82 -5.82 -9.75
C SER A 110 -2.28 -6.73 -10.89
N ASP A 111 -1.33 -7.36 -11.58
CA ASP A 111 -1.60 -8.37 -12.60
C ASP A 111 -2.30 -9.60 -12.02
N ARG A 112 -2.06 -9.93 -10.74
CA ARG A 112 -2.75 -11.03 -10.05
C ARG A 112 -4.24 -10.73 -9.87
N ILE A 113 -4.59 -9.53 -9.45
CA ILE A 113 -5.99 -9.08 -9.36
C ILE A 113 -6.61 -9.03 -10.76
N ASN A 114 -5.88 -8.49 -11.75
CA ASN A 114 -6.32 -8.44 -13.13
C ASN A 114 -6.69 -9.85 -13.64
N ALA A 115 -5.82 -10.82 -13.47
CA ALA A 115 -6.07 -12.21 -13.89
C ALA A 115 -7.31 -12.81 -13.20
N ILE A 116 -7.50 -12.58 -11.89
CA ILE A 116 -8.65 -13.10 -11.14
C ILE A 116 -9.97 -12.58 -11.73
N PHE A 117 -10.05 -11.28 -11.97
CA PHE A 117 -11.28 -10.66 -12.49
C PHE A 117 -11.53 -10.97 -13.97
N ASN A 118 -10.52 -11.41 -14.71
CA ASN A 118 -10.59 -11.73 -16.14
C ASN A 118 -10.35 -13.24 -16.45
N ASN A 119 -10.82 -14.12 -15.56
CA ASN A 119 -10.81 -15.57 -15.76
C ASN A 119 -9.41 -16.13 -16.08
N GLY A 120 -8.41 -15.72 -15.31
CA GLY A 120 -7.02 -16.16 -15.42
C GLY A 120 -6.18 -15.40 -16.46
N LYS A 121 -6.75 -14.47 -17.22
CA LYS A 121 -6.04 -13.69 -18.25
C LYS A 121 -5.69 -12.29 -17.76
N ILE A 122 -4.47 -11.84 -17.99
CA ILE A 122 -4.08 -10.44 -17.77
C ILE A 122 -4.55 -9.63 -18.99
N ILE A 123 -5.47 -8.69 -18.77
CA ILE A 123 -5.97 -7.79 -19.81
C ILE A 123 -5.20 -6.48 -19.74
N ASN A 124 -4.72 -6.01 -20.88
CA ASN A 124 -4.05 -4.71 -21.01
C ASN A 124 -4.59 -3.95 -22.23
N THR A 125 -5.75 -3.35 -22.03
CA THR A 125 -6.43 -2.51 -23.03
C THR A 125 -6.64 -1.11 -22.46
N THR A 126 -7.11 -0.17 -23.27
CA THR A 126 -7.46 1.18 -22.79
C THR A 126 -8.47 1.14 -21.65
N ASN A 127 -9.42 0.21 -21.71
CA ASN A 127 -10.53 0.13 -20.75
C ASN A 127 -10.23 -0.76 -19.53
N ARG A 128 -9.31 -1.72 -19.67
CA ARG A 128 -8.97 -2.71 -18.63
C ARG A 128 -7.48 -2.94 -18.59
N LYS A 129 -6.82 -2.57 -17.51
CA LYS A 129 -5.38 -2.71 -17.34
C LYS A 129 -4.94 -2.68 -15.90
N THR A 130 -3.73 -3.14 -15.66
CA THR A 130 -3.07 -3.01 -14.37
C THR A 130 -2.54 -1.58 -14.20
N VAL A 131 -2.92 -0.96 -13.09
CA VAL A 131 -2.44 0.37 -12.66
C VAL A 131 -2.06 0.27 -11.20
N MET A 132 -0.78 0.13 -10.94
CA MET A 132 -0.20 0.04 -9.59
C MET A 132 -0.16 1.42 -8.92
N TRP A 133 0.19 1.45 -7.64
CA TRP A 133 0.43 2.72 -6.96
C TRP A 133 1.63 3.44 -7.59
N GLY A 134 1.45 4.73 -7.87
CA GLY A 134 2.55 5.63 -8.17
C GLY A 134 3.39 5.93 -6.94
N VAL A 135 4.50 6.63 -7.14
CA VAL A 135 5.37 7.14 -6.08
C VAL A 135 5.54 8.65 -6.25
N ASP A 136 5.73 9.33 -5.13
CA ASP A 136 6.22 10.70 -5.10
C ASP A 136 7.72 10.74 -5.46
N PRO A 137 8.26 11.91 -5.78
CA PRO A 137 9.71 12.09 -5.92
C PRO A 137 10.44 11.62 -4.66
N ILE A 138 11.70 11.22 -4.83
CA ILE A 138 12.55 10.86 -3.68
C ILE A 138 12.63 12.05 -2.72
N LYS A 139 12.26 11.81 -1.47
CA LYS A 139 12.10 12.84 -0.43
C LYS A 139 13.37 13.07 0.41
N THR A 140 14.37 12.18 0.25
CA THR A 140 15.60 12.21 1.03
C THR A 140 16.82 12.18 0.12
N GLU A 141 17.93 12.71 0.61
CA GLU A 141 19.24 12.53 -0.01
C GLU A 141 19.69 11.08 0.12
N LYS A 142 20.76 10.75 -0.60
CA LYS A 142 21.42 9.44 -0.51
C LYS A 142 21.91 9.18 0.92
N HIS A 143 21.50 8.04 1.49
CA HIS A 143 21.96 7.66 2.83
C HIS A 143 23.42 7.22 2.77
N LEU A 144 24.21 7.70 3.74
CA LEU A 144 25.57 7.24 3.93
C LEU A 144 25.57 6.01 4.84
N LEU A 145 26.40 5.04 4.52
CA LEU A 145 26.61 3.87 5.38
C LEU A 145 27.51 4.27 6.54
N GLU A 146 27.00 4.12 7.75
CA GLU A 146 27.72 4.25 8.99
C GLU A 146 28.11 2.87 9.55
N ASN A 147 28.74 2.86 10.72
CA ASN A 147 29.11 1.60 11.42
C ASN A 147 27.89 0.76 11.80
N GLU A 148 26.75 1.42 12.10
CA GLU A 148 25.49 0.77 12.42
C GLU A 148 24.61 0.65 11.17
N PHE A 149 23.98 -0.51 11.00
CA PHE A 149 23.04 -0.72 9.89
C PHE A 149 21.61 -0.78 10.43
N ASN A 150 20.85 0.28 10.20
CA ASN A 150 19.51 0.48 10.73
C ASN A 150 18.42 0.07 9.72
N MET A 151 17.58 -0.86 10.13
CA MET A 151 16.36 -1.25 9.41
C MET A 151 15.21 -0.32 9.75
N LEU A 152 14.32 -0.09 8.80
CA LEU A 152 13.07 0.65 8.97
C LEU A 152 11.87 -0.24 8.67
N PHE A 153 10.91 -0.29 9.57
CA PHE A 153 9.58 -0.85 9.33
C PHE A 153 8.53 0.26 9.42
N VAL A 154 7.68 0.41 8.38
CA VAL A 154 6.65 1.46 8.33
C VAL A 154 5.25 0.86 8.14
N GLY A 155 4.25 1.43 8.82
CA GLY A 155 2.84 1.20 8.58
C GLY A 155 2.10 0.43 9.67
N LEU A 156 0.91 -0.06 9.35
CA LEU A 156 0.11 -0.87 10.26
C LEU A 156 0.83 -2.19 10.55
N ILE A 157 1.01 -2.48 11.84
CA ILE A 157 1.77 -3.64 12.31
C ILE A 157 0.82 -4.80 12.55
N LYS A 158 1.12 -5.94 11.90
CA LYS A 158 0.38 -7.20 12.05
C LYS A 158 1.36 -8.32 12.40
N ASP A 159 0.88 -9.34 13.07
CA ASP A 159 1.70 -10.49 13.50
C ASP A 159 2.35 -11.24 12.32
N SER A 160 1.69 -11.21 11.16
CA SER A 160 2.15 -11.87 9.92
C SER A 160 3.26 -11.14 9.15
N GLN A 161 3.93 -10.15 9.76
CA GLN A 161 4.91 -9.28 9.07
C GLN A 161 6.37 -9.51 9.50
N GLY A 162 6.67 -10.68 10.03
CA GLY A 162 8.06 -11.16 10.26
C GLY A 162 8.83 -10.45 11.37
N LEU A 163 8.21 -9.58 12.19
CA LEU A 163 8.92 -8.84 13.24
C LEU A 163 9.54 -9.73 14.29
N GLU A 164 8.89 -10.82 14.69
CA GLU A 164 9.48 -11.78 15.65
C GLU A 164 10.76 -12.41 15.11
N THR A 165 10.80 -12.70 13.82
CA THR A 165 12.01 -13.26 13.19
C THR A 165 13.14 -12.22 13.19
N ILE A 166 12.81 -10.94 12.93
CA ILE A 166 13.80 -9.85 13.05
C ILE A 166 14.29 -9.72 14.49
N PHE A 167 13.43 -9.79 15.50
CA PHE A 167 13.83 -9.72 16.91
C PHE A 167 14.78 -10.87 17.28
N ASN A 168 14.49 -12.09 16.83
CA ASN A 168 15.38 -13.22 17.04
C ASN A 168 16.72 -13.04 16.33
N PHE A 169 16.74 -12.47 15.12
CA PHE A 169 17.96 -12.13 14.40
C PHE A 169 18.81 -11.11 15.19
N LEU A 170 18.20 -10.04 15.71
CA LEU A 170 18.89 -8.99 16.47
C LEU A 170 19.59 -9.51 17.74
N LYS A 171 19.05 -10.56 18.37
CA LYS A 171 19.67 -11.19 19.54
C LYS A 171 21.14 -11.56 19.30
N PHE A 172 21.44 -12.06 18.10
CA PHE A 172 22.76 -12.57 17.73
C PHE A 172 23.62 -11.57 16.92
N HIS A 173 22.99 -10.45 16.47
CA HIS A 173 23.61 -9.49 15.56
C HIS A 173 23.53 -8.06 16.11
N LYS A 174 24.46 -7.72 17.02
CA LYS A 174 24.43 -6.45 17.78
C LYS A 174 24.66 -5.19 16.96
N GLN A 175 25.26 -5.31 15.78
CA GLN A 175 25.49 -4.20 14.83
C GLN A 175 24.26 -3.76 14.08
N TYR A 176 23.13 -4.49 14.15
CA TYR A 176 21.88 -4.14 13.50
C TYR A 176 20.88 -3.56 14.50
N LYS A 177 20.11 -2.58 14.05
CA LYS A 177 19.01 -1.97 14.81
C LYS A 177 17.76 -1.91 13.93
N ILE A 178 16.57 -1.78 14.54
CA ILE A 178 15.32 -1.57 13.82
C ILE A 178 14.52 -0.42 14.42
N LYS A 179 13.99 0.45 13.55
CA LYS A 179 13.00 1.46 13.90
C LYS A 179 11.64 1.01 13.35
N ILE A 180 10.66 0.83 14.23
CA ILE A 180 9.31 0.41 13.91
C ILE A 180 8.39 1.61 14.03
N VAL A 181 8.01 2.17 12.88
CA VAL A 181 7.22 3.38 12.72
C VAL A 181 5.81 3.00 12.32
N GLY A 182 4.91 2.95 13.27
CA GLY A 182 3.53 2.53 13.03
C GLY A 182 2.79 2.13 14.29
N ILE A 183 1.62 1.56 14.11
CA ILE A 183 0.71 1.20 15.19
C ILE A 183 0.21 -0.23 15.05
N CYS A 184 0.05 -0.91 16.18
CA CYS A 184 -0.71 -2.14 16.33
C CYS A 184 -1.67 -2.06 17.52
N ASP A 185 -2.54 -3.06 17.65
CA ASP A 185 -3.40 -3.19 18.82
C ASP A 185 -2.59 -3.43 20.11
N ALA A 186 -3.19 -3.14 21.25
CA ALA A 186 -2.54 -3.21 22.55
C ALA A 186 -2.06 -4.63 22.91
N LYS A 187 -2.74 -5.68 22.44
CA LYS A 187 -2.37 -7.08 22.73
C LYS A 187 -1.08 -7.44 22.00
N LEU A 188 -1.00 -7.11 20.71
CA LEU A 188 0.19 -7.35 19.87
C LEU A 188 1.38 -6.52 20.35
N TYR A 189 1.15 -5.26 20.71
CA TYR A 189 2.18 -4.41 21.29
C TYR A 189 2.79 -5.02 22.56
N LYS A 190 1.95 -5.41 23.52
CA LYS A 190 2.38 -6.08 24.76
C LYS A 190 3.17 -7.37 24.48
N LYS A 191 2.74 -8.18 23.48
CA LYS A 191 3.44 -9.37 23.03
C LYS A 191 4.87 -9.03 22.58
N TYR A 192 5.01 -8.04 21.70
CA TYR A 192 6.31 -7.66 21.16
C TYR A 192 7.25 -7.05 22.21
N ILE A 193 6.74 -6.21 23.11
CA ILE A 193 7.56 -5.67 24.22
C ILE A 193 8.09 -6.80 25.12
N LYS A 194 7.26 -7.81 25.45
CA LYS A 194 7.74 -8.98 26.20
C LYS A 194 8.84 -9.75 25.48
N ILE A 195 8.72 -9.91 24.15
CA ILE A 195 9.75 -10.58 23.35
C ILE A 195 11.06 -9.77 23.35
N ILE A 196 11.00 -8.46 23.14
CA ILE A 196 12.15 -7.55 23.14
C ILE A 196 12.87 -7.61 24.48
N GLN A 197 12.13 -7.59 25.60
CA GLN A 197 12.69 -7.73 26.95
C GLN A 197 13.34 -9.11 27.16
N LYS A 198 12.64 -10.20 26.82
CA LYS A 198 13.14 -11.58 26.95
C LYS A 198 14.43 -11.82 26.15
N LEU A 199 14.56 -11.20 24.98
CA LEU A 199 15.73 -11.33 24.10
C LEU A 199 16.85 -10.35 24.46
N ASN A 200 16.63 -9.42 25.40
CA ASN A 200 17.56 -8.37 25.80
C ASN A 200 18.07 -7.53 24.61
N ILE A 201 17.13 -7.07 23.75
CA ILE A 201 17.42 -6.28 22.55
C ILE A 201 16.82 -4.87 22.59
N GLY A 202 16.45 -4.37 23.77
CA GLY A 202 15.79 -3.06 23.92
C GLY A 202 16.59 -1.90 23.34
N ASN A 203 17.91 -1.94 23.38
CA ASN A 203 18.81 -0.93 22.79
C ASN A 203 18.92 -1.00 21.26
N GLN A 204 18.42 -2.07 20.65
CA GLN A 204 18.43 -2.28 19.19
C GLN A 204 17.06 -2.01 18.56
N VAL A 205 15.99 -1.80 19.36
CA VAL A 205 14.61 -1.68 18.86
C VAL A 205 13.98 -0.38 19.32
N TYR A 206 13.66 0.50 18.37
CA TYR A 206 12.81 1.66 18.60
C TYR A 206 11.37 1.35 18.18
N PHE A 207 10.44 1.26 19.13
CA PHE A 207 9.04 0.91 18.88
C PHE A 207 8.07 1.69 19.79
N PRO A 208 7.70 2.93 19.45
CA PRO A 208 6.82 3.76 20.28
C PRO A 208 5.32 3.49 20.11
N ASN A 209 4.90 2.66 19.15
CA ASN A 209 3.50 2.31 18.85
C ASN A 209 2.57 3.52 18.75
N LYS A 210 2.91 4.46 17.88
CA LYS A 210 2.10 5.67 17.60
C LYS A 210 2.03 5.97 16.11
N PHE A 211 1.09 6.84 15.73
CA PHE A 211 1.10 7.44 14.39
C PHE A 211 2.21 8.50 14.27
N PHE A 212 2.78 8.58 13.09
CA PHE A 212 3.81 9.53 12.73
C PHE A 212 3.34 10.37 11.54
N SER A 213 3.62 11.66 11.57
CA SER A 213 3.49 12.52 10.40
C SER A 213 4.59 12.23 9.38
N ASP A 214 4.39 12.65 8.13
CA ASP A 214 5.41 12.51 7.08
C ASP A 214 6.73 13.21 7.47
N LYS A 215 6.66 14.35 8.14
CA LYS A 215 7.84 15.07 8.65
C LYS A 215 8.62 14.27 9.69
N GLU A 216 7.91 13.61 10.63
CA GLU A 216 8.54 12.74 11.62
C GLU A 216 9.15 11.51 10.97
N LEU A 217 8.44 10.89 10.00
CA LEU A 217 8.95 9.74 9.24
C LEU A 217 10.22 10.10 8.48
N LEU A 218 10.25 11.23 7.77
CA LEU A 218 11.44 11.74 7.09
C LEU A 218 12.63 11.92 8.06
N LYS A 219 12.39 12.48 9.25
CA LYS A 219 13.44 12.67 10.27
C LYS A 219 13.98 11.31 10.78
N ILE A 220 13.08 10.34 11.01
CA ILE A 220 13.48 9.00 11.50
C ILE A 220 14.25 8.23 10.42
N SER A 221 13.85 8.34 9.16
CA SER A 221 14.44 7.60 8.05
C SER A 221 15.85 8.03 7.71
N LYS A 222 16.27 9.26 8.04
CA LYS A 222 17.62 9.78 7.75
C LYS A 222 18.76 8.85 8.21
N ASN A 223 18.56 8.15 9.34
CA ASN A 223 19.52 7.21 9.90
C ASN A 223 19.07 5.75 9.70
N CYS A 224 18.32 5.46 8.64
CA CYS A 224 17.95 4.12 8.24
C CYS A 224 18.62 3.78 6.90
N HIS A 225 18.85 2.49 6.66
CA HIS A 225 19.62 2.03 5.51
C HIS A 225 18.83 1.04 4.65
N VAL A 226 17.77 0.42 5.19
CA VAL A 226 16.96 -0.56 4.48
C VAL A 226 15.52 -0.58 4.99
N GLY A 227 14.55 -0.69 4.09
CA GLY A 227 13.14 -0.84 4.40
C GLY A 227 12.73 -2.32 4.47
N MET A 228 11.98 -2.70 5.51
CA MET A 228 11.58 -4.09 5.77
C MET A 228 10.12 -4.31 5.36
N ALA A 229 9.89 -5.07 4.29
CA ALA A 229 8.57 -5.43 3.76
C ALA A 229 8.34 -6.95 3.82
N LEU A 230 8.46 -7.51 5.03
CA LEU A 230 8.30 -8.94 5.25
C LEU A 230 6.83 -9.28 5.44
N TYR A 231 6.39 -10.34 4.75
CA TYR A 231 5.01 -10.82 4.79
C TYR A 231 4.98 -12.34 4.86
N ASN A 232 3.95 -12.89 5.48
CA ASN A 232 3.66 -14.31 5.35
C ASN A 232 3.39 -14.65 3.88
N MET A 233 4.03 -15.70 3.38
CA MET A 233 3.95 -16.14 1.97
C MET A 233 2.70 -16.96 1.65
N ASP A 234 1.76 -17.05 2.57
CA ASP A 234 0.49 -17.71 2.35
C ASP A 234 -0.37 -16.93 1.32
N ARG A 235 -0.90 -17.62 0.31
CA ARG A 235 -1.81 -17.07 -0.69
C ARG A 235 -3.15 -16.61 -0.10
N SER A 236 -3.50 -17.03 1.11
CA SER A 236 -4.65 -16.49 1.84
C SER A 236 -4.40 -15.05 2.32
N ASN A 237 -3.14 -14.61 2.39
CA ASN A 237 -2.79 -13.24 2.75
C ASN A 237 -3.14 -12.28 1.60
N PRO A 238 -3.98 -11.26 1.83
CA PRO A 238 -4.30 -10.26 0.80
C PRO A 238 -3.08 -9.59 0.18
N THR A 239 -1.96 -9.48 0.91
CA THR A 239 -0.69 -8.91 0.41
C THR A 239 -0.12 -9.70 -0.78
N TYR A 240 -0.48 -10.98 -0.93
CA TYR A 240 -0.10 -11.76 -2.09
C TYR A 240 -0.63 -11.10 -3.39
N TYR A 241 -1.83 -10.56 -3.35
CA TYR A 241 -2.51 -10.03 -4.54
C TYR A 241 -2.23 -8.55 -4.79
N THR A 242 -1.83 -7.79 -3.79
CA THR A 242 -1.76 -6.32 -3.86
C THR A 242 -0.35 -5.76 -4.08
N ASP A 243 -0.28 -4.48 -4.38
CA ASP A 243 0.93 -3.65 -4.40
C ASP A 243 1.08 -2.92 -3.05
N PRO A 244 1.98 -3.38 -2.16
CA PRO A 244 2.03 -2.85 -0.81
C PRO A 244 2.63 -1.44 -0.77
N GLY A 245 1.84 -0.47 -0.31
CA GLY A 245 2.24 0.94 -0.21
C GLY A 245 3.53 1.20 0.58
N LYS A 246 3.88 0.32 1.57
CA LYS A 246 5.14 0.50 2.31
C LYS A 246 6.40 0.35 1.44
N VAL A 247 6.36 -0.47 0.38
CA VAL A 247 7.49 -0.57 -0.57
C VAL A 247 7.70 0.76 -1.28
N LYS A 248 6.59 1.40 -1.72
CA LYS A 248 6.64 2.73 -2.33
C LYS A 248 7.19 3.78 -1.35
N ALA A 249 6.72 3.75 -0.11
CA ALA A 249 7.24 4.64 0.93
C ALA A 249 8.76 4.47 1.15
N TYR A 250 9.28 3.24 1.14
CA TYR A 250 10.73 3.03 1.26
C TYR A 250 11.50 3.58 0.06
N THR A 251 10.97 3.40 -1.16
CA THR A 251 11.63 3.93 -2.36
C THR A 251 11.62 5.46 -2.40
N GLU A 252 10.55 6.11 -1.91
CA GLU A 252 10.48 7.57 -1.73
C GLU A 252 11.45 8.08 -0.66
N LEU A 253 11.73 7.26 0.36
CA LEU A 253 12.73 7.53 1.39
C LEU A 253 14.16 7.13 0.96
N HIS A 254 14.37 6.74 -0.30
CA HIS A 254 15.64 6.31 -0.87
C HIS A 254 16.28 5.14 -0.10
N LEU A 255 15.46 4.21 0.42
CA LEU A 255 15.88 3.03 1.15
C LEU A 255 15.74 1.76 0.30
N PRO A 256 16.80 1.00 0.06
CA PRO A 256 16.70 -0.35 -0.50
C PRO A 256 15.71 -1.19 0.29
N VAL A 257 15.03 -2.12 -0.37
CA VAL A 257 13.94 -2.90 0.23
C VAL A 257 14.36 -4.35 0.43
N VAL A 258 14.10 -4.91 1.62
CA VAL A 258 14.06 -6.36 1.83
C VAL A 258 12.60 -6.79 1.85
N ILE A 259 12.20 -7.61 0.88
CA ILE A 259 10.81 -8.02 0.72
C ILE A 259 10.65 -9.53 0.63
N SER A 260 9.61 -10.08 1.26
CA SER A 260 9.24 -11.48 1.06
C SER A 260 8.78 -11.73 -0.37
N ASN A 261 9.10 -12.91 -0.93
CA ASN A 261 8.70 -13.34 -2.27
C ASN A 261 7.19 -13.63 -2.35
N THR A 262 6.37 -12.62 -2.04
CA THR A 262 4.91 -12.77 -1.87
C THR A 262 4.13 -11.80 -2.73
N SER A 263 4.37 -10.50 -2.62
CA SER A 263 3.51 -9.47 -3.21
C SER A 263 3.71 -9.28 -4.72
N ALA A 264 2.74 -8.63 -5.36
CA ALA A 264 2.77 -8.39 -6.80
C ALA A 264 3.85 -7.39 -7.25
N ILE A 265 4.46 -6.63 -6.32
CA ILE A 265 5.55 -5.69 -6.62
C ILE A 265 6.92 -6.38 -6.77
N VAL A 266 7.06 -7.63 -6.32
CA VAL A 266 8.32 -8.38 -6.31
C VAL A 266 9.04 -8.39 -7.67
N PRO A 267 8.37 -8.63 -8.82
CA PRO A 267 9.03 -8.58 -10.13
C PRO A 267 9.69 -7.24 -10.43
N PHE A 268 9.12 -6.15 -9.95
CA PHE A 268 9.67 -4.80 -10.16
C PHE A 268 10.85 -4.51 -9.23
N VAL A 269 10.82 -4.99 -7.98
CA VAL A 269 11.98 -4.91 -7.08
C VAL A 269 13.20 -5.58 -7.71
N LYS A 270 13.01 -6.79 -8.27
CA LYS A 270 14.07 -7.52 -9.00
C LYS A 270 14.50 -6.80 -10.27
N LYS A 271 13.54 -6.37 -11.12
CA LYS A 271 13.81 -5.71 -12.40
C LYS A 271 14.66 -4.46 -12.24
N PHE A 272 14.37 -3.64 -11.25
CA PHE A 272 15.07 -2.38 -11.04
C PHE A 272 16.26 -2.51 -10.09
N CYS A 273 16.49 -3.68 -9.49
CA CYS A 273 17.54 -3.88 -8.47
C CYS A 273 17.44 -2.85 -7.33
N CYS A 274 16.22 -2.57 -6.86
CA CYS A 274 15.99 -1.59 -5.79
C CYS A 274 15.89 -2.24 -4.40
N GLY A 275 16.23 -3.51 -4.28
CA GLY A 275 16.21 -4.28 -3.04
C GLY A 275 16.40 -5.77 -3.28
N GLU A 276 16.27 -6.56 -2.23
CA GLU A 276 16.39 -8.01 -2.25
C GLU A 276 15.08 -8.70 -1.90
N VAL A 277 14.88 -9.87 -2.52
CA VAL A 277 13.69 -10.68 -2.36
C VAL A 277 14.06 -11.98 -1.66
N ILE A 278 13.47 -12.22 -0.49
CA ILE A 278 13.75 -13.39 0.34
C ILE A 278 12.55 -14.32 0.44
N SER A 279 12.82 -15.61 0.51
CA SER A 279 11.82 -16.68 0.66
C SER A 279 11.87 -17.32 2.05
N ASN A 280 13.02 -17.36 2.70
CA ASN A 280 13.18 -17.83 4.08
C ASN A 280 13.80 -16.71 4.93
N ILE A 281 12.96 -16.02 5.71
CA ILE A 281 13.41 -14.86 6.51
C ILE A 281 14.51 -15.28 7.51
N LYS A 282 14.42 -16.46 8.11
CA LYS A 282 15.37 -16.89 9.15
C LYS A 282 16.77 -17.12 8.58
N GLU A 283 16.86 -17.69 7.40
CA GLU A 283 18.14 -18.09 6.79
C GLU A 283 18.72 -16.98 5.92
N GLU A 284 17.85 -16.25 5.21
CA GLU A 284 18.29 -15.33 4.19
C GLU A 284 18.46 -13.88 4.71
N LEU A 285 17.88 -13.50 5.86
CA LEU A 285 17.92 -12.11 6.34
C LEU A 285 19.35 -11.61 6.54
N GLY A 286 20.19 -12.35 7.23
CA GLY A 286 21.59 -11.98 7.51
C GLY A 286 22.40 -11.78 6.23
N PRO A 287 22.52 -12.81 5.36
CA PRO A 287 23.19 -12.70 4.07
C PRO A 287 22.66 -11.54 3.21
N THR A 288 21.35 -11.34 3.19
CA THR A 288 20.71 -10.25 2.42
C THR A 288 21.10 -8.86 2.91
N LEU A 289 21.15 -8.64 4.23
CA LEU A 289 21.55 -7.35 4.79
C LEU A 289 23.04 -7.06 4.49
N ILE A 290 23.90 -8.09 4.50
CA ILE A 290 25.31 -7.99 4.10
C ILE A 290 25.43 -7.65 2.61
N GLU A 291 24.69 -8.33 1.75
CA GLU A 291 24.66 -8.06 0.29
C GLU A 291 24.24 -6.61 0.02
N ILE A 292 23.16 -6.13 0.64
CA ILE A 292 22.70 -4.74 0.47
C ILE A 292 23.78 -3.77 0.96
N LYS A 293 24.40 -4.03 2.12
CA LYS A 293 25.45 -3.17 2.67
C LYS A 293 26.65 -3.08 1.74
N ASN A 294 27.12 -4.20 1.22
CA ASN A 294 28.31 -4.27 0.36
C ASN A 294 28.07 -3.65 -1.02
N ASN A 295 26.84 -3.71 -1.53
CA ASN A 295 26.46 -3.21 -2.85
C ASN A 295 25.48 -2.03 -2.78
N TYR A 296 25.54 -1.21 -1.74
CA TYR A 296 24.55 -0.20 -1.42
C TYR A 296 24.29 0.78 -2.56
N GLU A 297 25.32 1.22 -3.25
CA GLU A 297 25.19 2.13 -4.38
C GLU A 297 24.41 1.53 -5.56
N LYS A 298 24.59 0.23 -5.85
CA LYS A 298 23.82 -0.50 -6.86
C LYS A 298 22.32 -0.40 -6.57
N TYR A 299 21.91 -0.62 -5.31
CA TYR A 299 20.52 -0.55 -4.90
C TYR A 299 19.96 0.87 -4.91
N GLN A 300 20.76 1.86 -4.52
CA GLN A 300 20.35 3.26 -4.61
C GLN A 300 20.12 3.73 -6.06
N ASN A 301 20.94 3.27 -6.99
CA ASN A 301 20.73 3.52 -8.41
C ASN A 301 19.46 2.80 -8.93
N GLY A 302 19.19 1.60 -8.41
CA GLY A 302 17.96 0.87 -8.67
C GLY A 302 16.70 1.60 -8.18
N LEU A 303 16.76 2.22 -7.01
CA LEU A 303 15.68 3.02 -6.44
C LEU A 303 15.31 4.22 -7.33
N ARG A 304 16.29 4.92 -7.91
CA ARG A 304 16.03 6.01 -8.85
C ARG A 304 15.26 5.50 -10.06
N LYS A 305 15.72 4.41 -10.69
CA LYS A 305 15.04 3.79 -11.85
C LYS A 305 13.63 3.34 -11.52
N PHE A 306 13.41 2.78 -10.32
CA PHE A 306 12.09 2.38 -9.83
C PHE A 306 11.19 3.60 -9.68
N ASN A 307 11.66 4.66 -9.01
CA ASN A 307 10.90 5.87 -8.80
C ASN A 307 10.59 6.60 -10.10
N ASP A 308 11.53 6.69 -11.05
CA ASP A 308 11.30 7.27 -12.39
C ASP A 308 10.20 6.50 -13.14
N HIS A 309 10.18 5.17 -13.02
CA HIS A 309 9.16 4.33 -13.66
C HIS A 309 7.77 4.53 -13.06
N PHE A 310 7.68 4.68 -11.74
CA PHE A 310 6.43 4.80 -11.00
C PHE A 310 6.09 6.25 -10.61
N TYR A 311 6.87 7.24 -11.03
CA TYR A 311 6.62 8.64 -10.71
C TYR A 311 5.19 9.03 -11.10
N TYR A 312 4.39 9.44 -10.12
CA TYR A 312 2.94 9.42 -10.22
C TYR A 312 2.40 10.29 -11.36
N GLU A 313 2.97 11.48 -11.63
CA GLU A 313 2.49 12.36 -12.70
C GLU A 313 2.64 11.70 -14.07
N LYS A 314 3.83 11.20 -14.37
CA LYS A 314 4.10 10.48 -15.63
C LYS A 314 3.33 9.17 -15.70
N TYR A 315 3.43 8.36 -14.63
CA TYR A 315 2.84 7.04 -14.57
C TYR A 315 1.32 7.05 -14.73
N TYR A 316 0.64 7.95 -14.02
CA TYR A 316 -0.80 8.11 -14.15
C TYR A 316 -1.21 8.91 -15.37
N GLY A 317 -0.43 9.93 -15.78
CA GLY A 317 -0.65 10.67 -17.01
C GLY A 317 -0.73 9.76 -18.23
N GLU A 318 0.20 8.84 -18.39
CA GLU A 318 0.19 7.84 -19.47
C GLU A 318 -0.99 6.87 -19.37
N ARG A 319 -1.35 6.44 -18.17
CA ARG A 319 -2.38 5.42 -17.95
C ARG A 319 -3.79 5.95 -18.00
N PHE A 320 -3.98 7.22 -17.71
CA PHE A 320 -5.29 7.87 -17.70
C PHE A 320 -5.47 8.87 -18.84
N SER A 321 -4.54 8.96 -19.79
CA SER A 321 -4.61 9.88 -20.94
C SER A 321 -5.90 9.78 -21.78
N PHE A 322 -6.56 8.61 -21.77
CA PHE A 322 -7.84 8.40 -22.44
C PHE A 322 -9.04 9.02 -21.71
N LEU A 323 -8.84 9.54 -20.50
CA LEU A 323 -9.87 10.22 -19.71
C LEU A 323 -9.93 11.73 -20.02
N SER A 324 -8.88 12.29 -20.66
CA SER A 324 -8.83 13.66 -21.12
C SER A 324 -9.72 13.94 -22.32
#